data_00a7d18cb9d7264ba32369d26affa0cd
#
_entry.id   00a7d18cb9d7264ba32369d26affa0cd
#
_cell.length_a   1.000
_cell.length_b   1.000
_cell.length_c   1.000
_cell.angle_alpha   90.00
_cell.angle_beta   90.00
_cell.angle_gamma   90.00
#
_symmetry.space_group_name_H-M   'P 1'
#
loop_
_entity.id
_entity.type
_entity.pdbx_description
1 polymer ?
#
loop_
_entity_poly.entity_id
_entity_poly.type
_entity_poly.pdbx_seq_one_letter_code
_entity_poly.pdbx_strand_id
1 'polypeptide(L)'
;MTEPAVRCTELSHSFGTTRAVDGVDLEISPGEVFGLLGPNGAGKTTTLRMITTLLPAAAGHITVFGVDVARRRMAVRRLIGYVPQQLSADGALTGRENVALFARLFDVPRASRDAEVRRALDLVGLADEADRVAKGYSGGMIRRLELAQALVSSPRLLILDEPTIGLDPVARSAVWERITQIRTDTGMTVLVTTHYMDEAEQYCDRVALMHTGRIRALGTPADLETDLGPGSTLDDVFRVVTGDRLETDEGGIRSVRAARRTARRLG
;
A
#
# COMPACT_ATOMS: atom_id res chain seq x y z
N MET A 1 -17.17 -18.92 -10.59
CA MET A 1 -15.96 -18.08 -10.43
C MET A 1 -16.32 -16.93 -9.53
N THR A 2 -15.58 -16.71 -8.47
CA THR A 2 -15.84 -15.61 -7.52
C THR A 2 -15.46 -14.30 -8.20
N GLU A 3 -16.29 -13.25 -8.06
CA GLU A 3 -15.98 -11.91 -8.58
C GLU A 3 -14.73 -11.34 -7.90
N PRO A 4 -13.72 -10.84 -8.64
CA PRO A 4 -12.53 -10.26 -8.05
C PRO A 4 -12.84 -9.02 -7.22
N ALA A 5 -12.04 -8.79 -6.17
CA ALA A 5 -12.13 -7.59 -5.34
C ALA A 5 -11.75 -6.34 -6.14
N VAL A 6 -10.72 -6.43 -6.99
CA VAL A 6 -10.34 -5.39 -7.94
C VAL A 6 -10.02 -6.04 -9.27
N ARG A 7 -10.52 -5.48 -10.37
CA ARG A 7 -10.08 -5.81 -11.72
C ARG A 7 -9.78 -4.52 -12.48
N CYS A 8 -8.57 -4.43 -13.02
CA CYS A 8 -8.15 -3.40 -13.96
C CYS A 8 -7.87 -4.05 -15.31
N THR A 9 -8.34 -3.45 -16.41
CA THR A 9 -8.11 -3.93 -17.77
C THR A 9 -7.60 -2.78 -18.62
N GLU A 10 -6.41 -2.96 -19.22
CA GLU A 10 -5.73 -2.00 -20.08
C GLU A 10 -5.66 -0.58 -19.49
N LEU A 11 -5.49 -0.49 -18.17
CA LEU A 11 -5.54 0.76 -17.44
C LEU A 11 -4.39 1.68 -17.83
N SER A 12 -4.71 2.91 -18.24
CA SER A 12 -3.71 3.89 -18.66
C SER A 12 -4.04 5.29 -18.17
N HIS A 13 -3.00 6.06 -17.82
CA HIS A 13 -3.11 7.46 -17.44
C HIS A 13 -1.82 8.23 -17.75
N SER A 14 -1.97 9.48 -18.24
CA SER A 14 -0.85 10.38 -18.53
C SER A 14 -1.03 11.73 -17.86
N PHE A 15 0.06 12.31 -17.39
CA PHE A 15 0.15 13.70 -16.94
C PHE A 15 0.95 14.49 -17.99
N GLY A 16 0.28 15.29 -18.80
CA GLY A 16 0.90 15.93 -19.96
C GLY A 16 1.50 14.89 -20.90
N THR A 17 2.80 14.96 -21.12
CA THR A 17 3.54 14.02 -22.00
C THR A 17 4.02 12.76 -21.25
N THR A 18 3.95 12.74 -19.91
CA THR A 18 4.44 11.62 -19.10
C THR A 18 3.37 10.56 -18.91
N ARG A 19 3.59 9.37 -19.44
CA ARG A 19 2.71 8.20 -19.26
C ARG A 19 3.01 7.55 -17.93
N ALA A 20 2.19 7.84 -16.92
CA ALA A 20 2.37 7.36 -15.56
C ALA A 20 1.86 5.92 -15.34
N VAL A 21 0.83 5.51 -16.11
CA VAL A 21 0.29 4.14 -16.14
C VAL A 21 0.02 3.79 -17.60
N ASP A 22 0.47 2.61 -18.03
CA ASP A 22 0.53 2.20 -19.43
C ASP A 22 0.09 0.75 -19.63
N GLY A 23 -1.22 0.55 -19.91
CA GLY A 23 -1.79 -0.76 -20.21
C GLY A 23 -1.67 -1.74 -19.04
N VAL A 24 -2.08 -1.33 -17.84
CA VAL A 24 -2.02 -2.18 -16.65
C VAL A 24 -3.24 -3.09 -16.58
N ASP A 25 -2.99 -4.40 -16.60
CA ASP A 25 -3.93 -5.46 -16.28
C ASP A 25 -3.63 -6.00 -14.87
N LEU A 26 -4.65 -6.01 -14.00
CA LEU A 26 -4.51 -6.42 -12.61
C LEU A 26 -5.79 -7.07 -12.11
N GLU A 27 -5.66 -8.20 -11.41
CA GLU A 27 -6.77 -8.85 -10.74
C GLU A 27 -6.37 -9.22 -9.30
N ILE A 28 -7.20 -8.79 -8.33
CA ILE A 28 -7.03 -9.06 -6.90
C ILE A 28 -8.21 -9.89 -6.42
N SER A 29 -7.94 -11.00 -5.77
CA SER A 29 -8.96 -11.90 -5.24
C SER A 29 -9.55 -11.37 -3.93
N PRO A 30 -10.82 -11.69 -3.60
CA PRO A 30 -11.38 -11.38 -2.29
C PRO A 30 -10.59 -12.03 -1.14
N GLY A 31 -10.32 -11.28 -0.07
CA GLY A 31 -9.58 -11.76 1.11
C GLY A 31 -8.06 -11.84 0.94
N GLU A 32 -7.53 -11.47 -0.21
CA GLU A 32 -6.09 -11.47 -0.52
C GLU A 32 -5.40 -10.23 0.06
N VAL A 33 -4.15 -10.37 0.51
CA VAL A 33 -3.21 -9.26 0.69
C VAL A 33 -2.36 -9.16 -0.57
N PHE A 34 -2.62 -8.13 -1.36
CA PHE A 34 -1.95 -7.90 -2.63
C PHE A 34 -0.97 -6.72 -2.56
N GLY A 35 0.29 -6.96 -2.92
CA GLY A 35 1.35 -5.95 -2.99
C GLY A 35 1.51 -5.37 -4.39
N LEU A 36 1.43 -4.04 -4.55
CA LEU A 36 1.86 -3.35 -5.77
C LEU A 36 3.20 -2.66 -5.49
N LEU A 37 4.28 -3.28 -5.96
CA LEU A 37 5.66 -2.90 -5.65
C LEU A 37 6.32 -2.16 -6.79
N GLY A 38 7.32 -1.37 -6.46
CA GLY A 38 8.10 -0.65 -7.46
C GLY A 38 8.76 0.61 -6.91
N PRO A 39 9.67 1.23 -7.64
CA PRO A 39 10.36 2.44 -7.22
C PRO A 39 9.41 3.65 -7.22
N ASN A 40 9.90 4.77 -6.69
CA ASN A 40 9.21 6.04 -6.81
C ASN A 40 9.04 6.41 -8.29
N GLY A 41 7.83 6.87 -8.66
CA GLY A 41 7.51 7.19 -10.06
C GLY A 41 7.11 5.98 -10.91
N ALA A 42 7.07 4.74 -10.39
CA ALA A 42 6.64 3.56 -11.14
C ALA A 42 5.17 3.60 -11.60
N GLY A 43 4.33 4.44 -10.97
CA GLY A 43 2.90 4.56 -11.27
C GLY A 43 1.97 3.99 -10.18
N LYS A 44 2.51 3.47 -9.07
CA LYS A 44 1.75 2.85 -7.97
C LYS A 44 0.62 3.75 -7.43
N THR A 45 0.97 4.91 -6.87
CA THR A 45 0.01 5.89 -6.32
C THR A 45 -1.00 6.37 -7.38
N THR A 46 -0.59 6.50 -8.65
CA THR A 46 -1.49 6.87 -9.75
C THR A 46 -2.53 5.76 -9.96
N THR A 47 -2.11 4.50 -9.98
CA THR A 47 -3.00 3.34 -10.07
C THR A 47 -3.98 3.30 -8.89
N LEU A 48 -3.50 3.49 -7.65
CA LEU A 48 -4.37 3.55 -6.48
C LEU A 48 -5.38 4.70 -6.57
N ARG A 49 -4.97 5.89 -7.01
CA ARG A 49 -5.86 7.05 -7.16
C ARG A 49 -6.97 6.80 -8.19
N MET A 50 -6.71 6.02 -9.24
CA MET A 50 -7.75 5.62 -10.18
C MET A 50 -8.71 4.60 -9.57
N ILE A 51 -8.22 3.59 -8.86
CA ILE A 51 -9.05 2.59 -8.16
C ILE A 51 -9.94 3.27 -7.10
N THR A 52 -9.37 4.21 -6.32
CA THR A 52 -10.07 4.95 -5.25
C THR A 52 -10.98 6.09 -5.78
N THR A 53 -11.13 6.23 -7.08
CA THR A 53 -11.94 7.31 -7.73
C THR A 53 -11.41 8.72 -7.56
N LEU A 54 -10.21 8.91 -7.03
CA LEU A 54 -9.56 10.22 -6.86
C LEU A 54 -9.00 10.78 -8.17
N LEU A 55 -8.73 9.89 -9.13
CA LEU A 55 -8.27 10.22 -10.46
C LEU A 55 -9.10 9.44 -11.49
N PRO A 56 -9.61 10.08 -12.57
CA PRO A 56 -10.25 9.34 -13.64
C PRO A 56 -9.21 8.55 -14.44
N ALA A 57 -9.54 7.32 -14.84
CA ALA A 57 -8.75 6.61 -15.83
C ALA A 57 -8.88 7.32 -17.19
N ALA A 58 -7.75 7.52 -17.89
CA ALA A 58 -7.75 8.08 -19.24
C ALA A 58 -8.18 7.03 -20.27
N ALA A 59 -7.82 5.76 -20.04
CA ALA A 59 -8.25 4.60 -20.80
C ALA A 59 -8.29 3.36 -19.90
N GLY A 60 -8.98 2.32 -20.36
CA GLY A 60 -9.15 1.06 -19.64
C GLY A 60 -10.39 1.06 -18.76
N HIS A 61 -10.56 -0.04 -18.03
CA HIS A 61 -11.72 -0.28 -17.19
C HIS A 61 -11.31 -0.75 -15.79
N ILE A 62 -12.03 -0.28 -14.77
CA ILE A 62 -11.82 -0.69 -13.38
C ILE A 62 -13.15 -1.09 -12.77
N THR A 63 -13.16 -2.27 -12.12
CA THR A 63 -14.24 -2.68 -11.23
C THR A 63 -13.71 -2.98 -9.83
N VAL A 64 -14.52 -2.68 -8.82
CA VAL A 64 -14.30 -3.05 -7.42
C VAL A 64 -15.49 -3.87 -6.95
N PHE A 65 -15.28 -5.16 -6.67
CA PHE A 65 -16.35 -6.13 -6.40
C PHE A 65 -17.48 -6.04 -7.45
N GLY A 66 -17.10 -6.01 -8.75
CA GLY A 66 -18.04 -5.90 -9.87
C GLY A 66 -18.67 -4.51 -10.08
N VAL A 67 -18.39 -3.56 -9.20
CA VAL A 67 -18.91 -2.19 -9.32
C VAL A 67 -17.99 -1.36 -10.20
N ASP A 68 -18.49 -0.85 -11.33
CA ASP A 68 -17.75 0.01 -12.25
C ASP A 68 -17.36 1.35 -11.60
N VAL A 69 -16.04 1.61 -11.56
CA VAL A 69 -15.44 2.77 -10.90
C VAL A 69 -15.83 4.08 -11.59
N ALA A 70 -15.91 4.10 -12.91
CA ALA A 70 -16.24 5.31 -13.67
C ALA A 70 -17.72 5.71 -13.52
N ARG A 71 -18.61 4.72 -13.51
CA ARG A 71 -20.06 4.91 -13.51
C ARG A 71 -20.66 5.06 -12.12
N ARG A 72 -20.09 4.38 -11.11
CA ARG A 72 -20.69 4.27 -9.77
C ARG A 72 -19.73 4.65 -8.64
N ARG A 73 -19.06 5.79 -8.77
CA ARG A 73 -18.01 6.27 -7.85
C ARG A 73 -18.39 6.21 -6.36
N MET A 74 -19.59 6.68 -6.00
CA MET A 74 -20.05 6.67 -4.60
C MET A 74 -20.28 5.26 -4.06
N ALA A 75 -20.76 4.33 -4.90
CA ALA A 75 -20.91 2.93 -4.50
C ALA A 75 -19.53 2.29 -4.27
N VAL A 76 -18.55 2.59 -5.12
CA VAL A 76 -17.15 2.12 -4.94
C VAL A 76 -16.53 2.68 -3.67
N ARG A 77 -16.68 3.99 -3.39
CA ARG A 77 -16.13 4.62 -2.17
C ARG A 77 -16.68 4.01 -0.88
N ARG A 78 -17.91 3.49 -0.87
CA ARG A 78 -18.47 2.77 0.28
C ARG A 78 -17.88 1.38 0.50
N LEU A 79 -17.21 0.81 -0.51
CA LEU A 79 -16.55 -0.49 -0.43
C LEU A 79 -15.09 -0.37 0.00
N ILE A 80 -14.49 0.83 -0.06
CA ILE A 80 -13.05 1.08 0.09
C ILE A 80 -12.77 1.87 1.35
N GLY A 81 -11.79 1.42 2.15
CA GLY A 81 -11.04 2.25 3.08
C GLY A 81 -9.70 2.62 2.44
N TYR A 82 -9.29 3.88 2.51
CA TYR A 82 -8.03 4.34 1.91
C TYR A 82 -7.18 5.09 2.91
N VAL A 83 -5.94 4.65 3.06
CA VAL A 83 -4.90 5.34 3.84
C VAL A 83 -3.86 5.88 2.85
N PRO A 84 -3.78 7.21 2.68
CA PRO A 84 -2.81 7.82 1.77
C PRO A 84 -1.40 7.79 2.35
N GLN A 85 -0.40 7.99 1.48
CA GLN A 85 1.00 8.10 1.88
C GLN A 85 1.23 9.28 2.83
N GLN A 86 0.59 10.44 2.55
CA GLN A 86 0.66 11.61 3.42
C GLN A 86 -0.26 11.44 4.63
N LEU A 87 0.22 11.88 5.80
CA LEU A 87 -0.56 11.83 7.03
C LEU A 87 -1.84 12.67 6.89
N SER A 88 -2.97 12.09 7.28
CA SER A 88 -4.31 12.68 7.17
C SER A 88 -4.98 12.95 8.53
N ALA A 89 -4.41 12.43 9.62
CA ALA A 89 -4.94 12.67 10.96
C ALA A 89 -4.73 14.12 11.41
N ASP A 90 -5.79 14.74 11.95
CA ASP A 90 -5.72 16.08 12.51
C ASP A 90 -5.12 16.04 13.93
N GLY A 91 -3.94 16.65 14.08
CA GLY A 91 -3.22 16.71 15.35
C GLY A 91 -3.94 17.51 16.45
N ALA A 92 -4.89 18.39 16.12
CA ALA A 92 -5.63 19.18 17.09
C ALA A 92 -6.82 18.42 17.69
N LEU A 93 -7.26 17.33 17.05
CA LEU A 93 -8.35 16.48 17.51
C LEU A 93 -7.82 15.31 18.35
N THR A 94 -8.67 14.75 19.20
CA THR A 94 -8.41 13.46 19.85
C THR A 94 -8.47 12.31 18.84
N GLY A 95 -7.95 11.12 19.20
CA GLY A 95 -8.09 9.93 18.37
C GLY A 95 -9.55 9.62 18.04
N ARG A 96 -10.43 9.70 19.05
CA ARG A 96 -11.88 9.49 18.90
C ARG A 96 -12.51 10.50 17.94
N GLU A 97 -12.21 11.79 18.06
CA GLU A 97 -12.74 12.83 17.21
C GLU A 97 -12.29 12.68 15.77
N ASN A 98 -11.02 12.30 15.54
CA ASN A 98 -10.49 11.98 14.24
C ASN A 98 -11.31 10.87 13.55
N VAL A 99 -11.54 9.75 14.22
CA VAL A 99 -12.31 8.62 13.66
C VAL A 99 -13.80 9.00 13.50
N ALA A 100 -14.36 9.75 14.46
CA ALA A 100 -15.76 10.22 14.38
C ALA A 100 -15.99 11.18 13.20
N LEU A 101 -15.01 11.99 12.83
CA LEU A 101 -15.06 12.82 11.63
C LEU A 101 -15.23 11.96 10.37
N PHE A 102 -14.43 10.92 10.22
CA PHE A 102 -14.51 9.99 9.09
C PHE A 102 -15.81 9.18 9.09
N ALA A 103 -16.29 8.76 10.28
CA ALA A 103 -17.59 8.11 10.39
C ALA A 103 -18.75 8.98 9.85
N ARG A 104 -18.65 10.31 9.98
CA ARG A 104 -19.62 11.25 9.40
C ARG A 104 -19.44 11.39 7.89
N LEU A 105 -18.18 11.50 7.41
CA LEU A 105 -17.85 11.65 5.99
C LEU A 105 -18.26 10.42 5.17
N PHE A 106 -18.19 9.23 5.77
CA PHE A 106 -18.60 7.97 5.13
C PHE A 106 -20.06 7.57 5.40
N ASP A 107 -20.91 8.49 5.87
CA ASP A 107 -22.32 8.27 6.12
C ASP A 107 -22.62 7.10 7.08
N VAL A 108 -21.74 6.82 8.05
CA VAL A 108 -22.04 5.82 9.10
C VAL A 108 -23.30 6.26 9.85
N PRO A 109 -24.34 5.40 9.97
CA PRO A 109 -25.60 5.76 10.60
C PRO A 109 -25.42 6.35 12.00
N ARG A 110 -26.12 7.44 12.31
CA ARG A 110 -25.96 8.14 13.60
C ARG A 110 -26.15 7.22 14.80
N ALA A 111 -27.08 6.26 14.70
CA ALA A 111 -27.41 5.33 15.78
C ALA A 111 -26.25 4.36 16.12
N SER A 112 -25.42 3.99 15.14
CA SER A 112 -24.28 3.06 15.32
C SER A 112 -22.92 3.74 15.37
N ARG A 113 -22.86 5.05 15.09
CA ARG A 113 -21.59 5.78 14.87
C ARG A 113 -20.62 5.66 16.04
N ASP A 114 -21.08 5.84 17.27
CA ASP A 114 -20.22 5.76 18.46
C ASP A 114 -19.71 4.35 18.70
N ALA A 115 -20.50 3.34 18.36
CA ALA A 115 -20.09 1.94 18.44
C ALA A 115 -19.04 1.61 17.37
N GLU A 116 -19.24 2.08 16.13
CA GLU A 116 -18.28 1.88 15.04
C GLU A 116 -16.96 2.61 15.29
N VAL A 117 -16.99 3.84 15.85
CA VAL A 117 -15.79 4.58 16.26
C VAL A 117 -15.01 3.80 17.32
N ARG A 118 -15.67 3.30 18.35
CA ARG A 118 -15.01 2.46 19.38
C ARG A 118 -14.41 1.22 18.76
N ARG A 119 -15.19 0.47 17.97
CA ARG A 119 -14.74 -0.74 17.27
C ARG A 119 -13.50 -0.47 16.42
N ALA A 120 -13.49 0.62 15.64
CA ALA A 120 -12.35 0.96 14.79
C ALA A 120 -11.08 1.26 15.59
N LEU A 121 -11.20 1.97 16.72
CA LEU A 121 -10.08 2.25 17.63
C LEU A 121 -9.58 0.97 18.32
N ASP A 122 -10.48 0.08 18.74
CA ASP A 122 -10.14 -1.22 19.34
C ASP A 122 -9.36 -2.09 18.34
N LEU A 123 -9.83 -2.17 17.09
CA LEU A 123 -9.17 -2.93 16.02
C LEU A 123 -7.71 -2.53 15.80
N VAL A 124 -7.38 -1.26 15.97
CA VAL A 124 -6.01 -0.77 15.79
C VAL A 124 -5.23 -0.64 17.11
N GLY A 125 -5.82 -1.05 18.24
CA GLY A 125 -5.21 -1.00 19.56
C GLY A 125 -4.93 0.43 20.04
N LEU A 126 -5.90 1.34 19.86
CA LEU A 126 -5.86 2.73 20.31
C LEU A 126 -7.03 3.09 21.25
N ALA A 127 -7.73 2.09 21.81
CA ALA A 127 -8.87 2.31 22.70
C ALA A 127 -8.51 3.16 23.92
N ASP A 128 -7.41 2.81 24.60
CA ASP A 128 -6.94 3.49 25.83
C ASP A 128 -6.42 4.90 25.57
N GLU A 129 -5.99 5.17 24.34
CA GLU A 129 -5.47 6.47 23.91
C GLU A 129 -6.51 7.34 23.18
N ALA A 130 -7.74 6.83 23.04
CA ALA A 130 -8.78 7.42 22.18
C ALA A 130 -9.09 8.89 22.50
N ASP A 131 -9.06 9.27 23.78
CA ASP A 131 -9.42 10.61 24.25
C ASP A 131 -8.21 11.55 24.40
N ARG A 132 -7.00 11.08 24.06
CA ARG A 132 -5.79 11.88 23.97
C ARG A 132 -5.70 12.58 22.64
N VAL A 133 -5.20 13.84 22.63
CA VAL A 133 -5.00 14.64 21.42
C VAL A 133 -3.92 14.01 20.53
N ALA A 134 -4.22 13.86 19.23
CA ALA A 134 -3.39 13.14 18.25
C ALA A 134 -1.99 13.77 18.05
N LYS A 135 -1.81 15.06 18.31
CA LYS A 135 -0.49 15.71 18.31
C LYS A 135 0.53 15.03 19.25
N GLY A 136 0.06 14.37 20.30
CA GLY A 136 0.91 13.63 21.24
C GLY A 136 1.15 12.17 20.84
N TYR A 137 0.65 11.70 19.71
CA TYR A 137 0.85 10.33 19.23
C TYR A 137 2.23 10.15 18.60
N SER A 138 2.79 8.94 18.70
CA SER A 138 3.97 8.56 17.94
C SER A 138 3.62 8.36 16.46
N GLY A 139 4.60 8.28 15.56
CA GLY A 139 4.38 8.02 14.14
C GLY A 139 3.58 6.74 13.90
N GLY A 140 3.91 5.65 14.61
CA GLY A 140 3.15 4.40 14.53
C GLY A 140 1.72 4.52 15.08
N MET A 141 1.48 5.32 16.12
CA MET A 141 0.13 5.60 16.61
C MET A 141 -0.68 6.41 15.60
N ILE A 142 -0.07 7.39 14.94
CA ILE A 142 -0.73 8.15 13.86
C ILE A 142 -1.13 7.21 12.72
N ARG A 143 -0.24 6.32 12.26
CA ARG A 143 -0.59 5.33 11.22
C ARG A 143 -1.73 4.40 11.62
N ARG A 144 -1.72 3.92 12.87
CA ARG A 144 -2.84 3.13 13.40
C ARG A 144 -4.14 3.94 13.49
N LEU A 145 -4.07 5.22 13.82
CA LEU A 145 -5.24 6.12 13.80
C LEU A 145 -5.81 6.28 12.39
N GLU A 146 -4.96 6.45 11.38
CA GLU A 146 -5.38 6.51 9.97
C GLU A 146 -6.01 5.19 9.48
N LEU A 147 -5.49 4.04 9.95
CA LEU A 147 -6.17 2.75 9.74
C LEU A 147 -7.57 2.75 10.37
N ALA A 148 -7.73 3.22 11.61
CA ALA A 148 -9.05 3.32 12.24
C ALA A 148 -10.02 4.22 11.45
N GLN A 149 -9.54 5.36 10.95
CA GLN A 149 -10.32 6.25 10.09
C GLN A 149 -10.81 5.53 8.81
N ALA A 150 -9.93 4.75 8.17
CA ALA A 150 -10.27 3.98 6.96
C ALA A 150 -11.23 2.81 7.24
N LEU A 151 -11.18 2.23 8.45
CA LEU A 151 -11.95 1.06 8.84
C LEU A 151 -13.34 1.36 9.43
N VAL A 152 -13.59 2.62 9.82
CA VAL A 152 -14.82 2.99 10.56
C VAL A 152 -16.11 2.74 9.79
N SER A 153 -16.05 2.71 8.46
CA SER A 153 -17.18 2.39 7.57
C SER A 153 -17.31 0.90 7.25
N SER A 154 -16.50 0.03 7.86
CA SER A 154 -16.46 -1.42 7.58
C SER A 154 -16.26 -1.74 6.09
N PRO A 155 -15.19 -1.25 5.46
CA PRO A 155 -14.94 -1.46 4.05
C PRO A 155 -14.67 -2.95 3.74
N ARG A 156 -14.88 -3.36 2.49
CA ARG A 156 -14.53 -4.68 1.99
C ARG A 156 -13.10 -4.75 1.42
N LEU A 157 -12.55 -3.59 1.03
CA LEU A 157 -11.21 -3.42 0.48
C LEU A 157 -10.50 -2.31 1.25
N LEU A 158 -9.35 -2.62 1.84
CA LEU A 158 -8.44 -1.65 2.45
C LEU A 158 -7.30 -1.37 1.47
N ILE A 159 -7.11 -0.11 1.11
CA ILE A 159 -6.04 0.35 0.23
C ILE A 159 -5.06 1.18 1.05
N LEU A 160 -3.78 0.81 1.02
CA LEU A 160 -2.71 1.40 1.81
C LEU A 160 -1.60 1.89 0.87
N ASP A 161 -1.36 3.19 0.84
CA ASP A 161 -0.30 3.77 0.02
C ASP A 161 0.95 4.01 0.86
N GLU A 162 1.92 3.10 0.78
CA GLU A 162 3.18 3.09 1.53
C GLU A 162 2.98 3.28 3.06
N PRO A 163 2.22 2.38 3.74
CA PRO A 163 1.75 2.60 5.11
C PRO A 163 2.84 2.65 6.16
N THR A 164 4.03 2.15 5.87
CA THR A 164 5.14 1.99 6.82
C THR A 164 6.30 2.94 6.57
N ILE A 165 6.18 3.81 5.55
CA ILE A 165 7.24 4.76 5.21
C ILE A 165 7.55 5.69 6.40
N GLY A 166 8.84 5.84 6.72
CA GLY A 166 9.30 6.72 7.79
C GLY A 166 9.09 6.19 9.21
N LEU A 167 8.60 4.96 9.37
CA LEU A 167 8.51 4.29 10.67
C LEU A 167 9.80 3.52 10.98
N ASP A 168 10.14 3.47 12.26
CA ASP A 168 11.17 2.56 12.76
C ASP A 168 10.73 1.09 12.62
N PRO A 169 11.64 0.10 12.69
CA PRO A 169 11.32 -1.31 12.49
C PRO A 169 10.24 -1.84 13.46
N VAL A 170 10.22 -1.39 14.71
CA VAL A 170 9.25 -1.84 15.71
C VAL A 170 7.85 -1.31 15.38
N ALA A 171 7.75 -0.02 15.08
CA ALA A 171 6.48 0.60 14.67
C ALA A 171 5.95 0.00 13.36
N ARG A 172 6.85 -0.34 12.40
CA ARG A 172 6.53 -1.00 11.14
C ARG A 172 5.89 -2.37 11.38
N SER A 173 6.56 -3.23 12.16
CA SER A 173 6.02 -4.56 12.52
C SER A 173 4.67 -4.45 13.20
N ALA A 174 4.51 -3.51 14.14
CA ALA A 174 3.23 -3.31 14.83
C ALA A 174 2.09 -2.87 13.90
N VAL A 175 2.36 -2.10 12.84
CA VAL A 175 1.37 -1.75 11.81
C VAL A 175 0.97 -2.98 11.01
N TRP A 176 1.94 -3.78 10.56
CA TRP A 176 1.68 -4.99 9.78
C TRP A 176 0.94 -6.07 10.60
N GLU A 177 1.29 -6.27 11.86
CA GLU A 177 0.57 -7.16 12.78
C GLU A 177 -0.92 -6.77 12.87
N ARG A 178 -1.23 -5.47 12.95
CA ARG A 178 -2.62 -5.01 12.98
C ARG A 178 -3.34 -5.22 11.66
N ILE A 179 -2.70 -4.96 10.52
CA ILE A 179 -3.28 -5.23 9.20
C ILE A 179 -3.60 -6.72 9.05
N THR A 180 -2.66 -7.60 9.42
CA THR A 180 -2.83 -9.05 9.37
C THR A 180 -3.96 -9.53 10.28
N GLN A 181 -4.03 -9.01 11.52
CA GLN A 181 -5.10 -9.33 12.47
C GLN A 181 -6.47 -8.92 11.92
N ILE A 182 -6.59 -7.68 11.41
CA ILE A 182 -7.83 -7.16 10.83
C ILE A 182 -8.27 -8.00 9.64
N ARG A 183 -7.34 -8.37 8.75
CA ARG A 183 -7.64 -9.27 7.62
C ARG A 183 -8.18 -10.62 8.12
N THR A 184 -7.51 -11.22 9.10
CA THR A 184 -7.90 -12.52 9.64
C THR A 184 -9.29 -12.48 10.28
N ASP A 185 -9.59 -11.43 11.04
CA ASP A 185 -10.87 -11.30 11.77
C ASP A 185 -12.04 -10.95 10.85
N THR A 186 -11.79 -10.25 9.75
CA THR A 186 -12.86 -9.70 8.89
C THR A 186 -12.98 -10.34 7.52
N GLY A 187 -11.97 -11.07 7.06
CA GLY A 187 -11.87 -11.55 5.68
C GLY A 187 -11.67 -10.44 4.64
N MET A 188 -11.27 -9.23 5.08
CA MET A 188 -11.11 -8.06 4.23
C MET A 188 -9.96 -8.25 3.22
N THR A 189 -10.17 -7.75 2.00
CA THR A 189 -9.10 -7.66 1.00
C THR A 189 -8.20 -6.47 1.29
N VAL A 190 -6.89 -6.63 1.11
CA VAL A 190 -5.91 -5.55 1.32
C VAL A 190 -5.10 -5.35 0.03
N LEU A 191 -5.04 -4.11 -0.46
CA LEU A 191 -4.13 -3.67 -1.52
C LEU A 191 -3.13 -2.70 -0.92
N VAL A 192 -1.86 -3.04 -0.93
CA VAL A 192 -0.80 -2.22 -0.37
C VAL A 192 0.22 -1.84 -1.44
N THR A 193 0.69 -0.60 -1.42
CA THR A 193 1.92 -0.23 -2.14
C THR A 193 3.08 -0.18 -1.17
N THR A 194 4.22 -0.68 -1.59
CA THR A 194 5.49 -0.56 -0.87
C THR A 194 6.65 -0.58 -1.84
N HIS A 195 7.78 -0.09 -1.41
CA HIS A 195 9.07 -0.28 -2.06
C HIS A 195 10.02 -1.16 -1.21
N TYR A 196 9.53 -1.67 -0.07
CA TYR A 196 10.24 -2.62 0.78
C TYR A 196 9.89 -4.04 0.36
N MET A 197 10.86 -4.76 -0.23
CA MET A 197 10.64 -6.12 -0.74
C MET A 197 10.45 -7.12 0.40
N ASP A 198 11.16 -6.94 1.51
CA ASP A 198 11.03 -7.73 2.74
C ASP A 198 9.61 -7.72 3.34
N GLU A 199 8.94 -6.56 3.32
CA GLU A 199 7.54 -6.48 3.73
C GLU A 199 6.62 -7.28 2.81
N ALA A 200 6.86 -7.20 1.51
CA ALA A 200 6.04 -7.89 0.53
C ALA A 200 6.23 -9.42 0.60
N GLU A 201 7.46 -9.90 0.77
CA GLU A 201 7.77 -11.31 1.00
C GLU A 201 7.06 -11.86 2.24
N GLN A 202 7.03 -11.06 3.32
CA GLN A 202 6.49 -11.51 4.60
C GLN A 202 4.97 -11.44 4.70
N TYR A 203 4.32 -10.45 4.07
CA TYR A 203 2.93 -10.12 4.36
C TYR A 203 1.98 -10.22 3.16
N CYS A 204 2.48 -10.27 1.92
CA CYS A 204 1.64 -10.34 0.74
C CYS A 204 1.44 -11.78 0.23
N ASP A 205 0.20 -12.13 -0.09
CA ASP A 205 -0.11 -13.42 -0.73
C ASP A 205 0.36 -13.42 -2.19
N ARG A 206 0.17 -12.31 -2.89
CA ARG A 206 0.66 -12.08 -4.26
C ARG A 206 1.15 -10.66 -4.43
N VAL A 207 2.05 -10.48 -5.39
CA VAL A 207 2.65 -9.18 -5.70
C VAL A 207 2.66 -8.91 -7.20
N ALA A 208 2.56 -7.62 -7.55
CA ALA A 208 2.86 -7.12 -8.89
C ALA A 208 4.05 -6.15 -8.81
N LEU A 209 5.10 -6.44 -9.57
CA LEU A 209 6.25 -5.56 -9.71
C LEU A 209 5.97 -4.54 -10.82
N MET A 210 5.86 -3.28 -10.46
CA MET A 210 5.55 -2.18 -11.38
C MET A 210 6.78 -1.33 -11.65
N HIS A 211 7.08 -1.12 -12.95
CA HIS A 211 8.17 -0.25 -13.37
C HIS A 211 7.76 0.53 -14.63
N THR A 212 8.04 1.85 -14.65
CA THR A 212 7.72 2.76 -15.77
C THR A 212 6.28 2.62 -16.29
N GLY A 213 5.32 2.61 -15.36
CA GLY A 213 3.89 2.55 -15.66
C GLY A 213 3.33 1.18 -16.03
N ARG A 214 4.14 0.12 -16.06
CA ARG A 214 3.73 -1.24 -16.49
C ARG A 214 3.99 -2.27 -15.41
N ILE A 215 3.15 -3.30 -15.33
CA ILE A 215 3.44 -4.50 -14.55
C ILE A 215 4.48 -5.32 -15.32
N ARG A 216 5.58 -5.69 -14.64
CA ARG A 216 6.70 -6.43 -15.21
C ARG A 216 6.72 -7.90 -14.76
N ALA A 217 6.23 -8.16 -13.53
CA ALA A 217 6.05 -9.51 -13.00
C ALA A 217 4.85 -9.52 -12.08
N LEU A 218 4.16 -10.66 -11.99
CA LEU A 218 3.00 -10.86 -11.13
C LEU A 218 2.95 -12.32 -10.71
N GLY A 219 2.88 -12.58 -9.41
CA GLY A 219 2.85 -13.93 -8.84
C GLY A 219 2.88 -13.91 -7.33
N THR A 220 2.99 -15.08 -6.69
CA THR A 220 3.38 -15.14 -5.29
C THR A 220 4.86 -14.76 -5.16
N PRO A 221 5.33 -14.19 -4.04
CA PRO A 221 6.76 -13.94 -3.83
C PRO A 221 7.60 -15.19 -4.11
N ALA A 222 7.21 -16.35 -3.55
CA ALA A 222 7.92 -17.61 -3.70
C ALA A 222 8.00 -18.12 -5.16
N ASP A 223 6.93 -17.96 -5.96
CA ASP A 223 6.95 -18.33 -7.37
C ASP A 223 7.94 -17.45 -8.14
N LEU A 224 7.87 -16.13 -7.94
CA LEU A 224 8.75 -15.18 -8.63
C LEU A 224 10.24 -15.38 -8.29
N GLU A 225 10.56 -15.71 -7.04
CA GLU A 225 11.91 -16.05 -6.60
C GLU A 225 12.39 -17.38 -7.23
N THR A 226 11.52 -18.40 -7.22
CA THR A 226 11.83 -19.72 -7.81
C THR A 226 12.07 -19.61 -9.31
N ASP A 227 11.27 -18.82 -10.03
CA ASP A 227 11.40 -18.60 -11.48
C ASP A 227 12.74 -17.93 -11.84
N LEU A 228 13.29 -17.09 -10.96
CA LEU A 228 14.59 -16.46 -11.17
C LEU A 228 15.76 -17.44 -10.90
N GLY A 229 15.60 -18.31 -9.90
CA GLY A 229 16.58 -19.34 -9.57
C GLY A 229 16.70 -19.62 -8.07
N PRO A 230 17.33 -20.73 -7.68
CA PRO A 230 17.47 -21.13 -6.28
C PRO A 230 18.22 -20.08 -5.44
N GLY A 231 17.62 -19.64 -4.34
CA GLY A 231 18.22 -18.69 -3.41
C GLY A 231 18.07 -17.22 -3.82
N SER A 232 17.31 -16.93 -4.86
CA SER A 232 16.94 -15.56 -5.23
C SER A 232 15.94 -14.98 -4.23
N THR A 233 15.96 -13.67 -4.07
CA THR A 233 15.02 -12.87 -3.27
C THR A 233 14.10 -12.06 -4.20
N LEU A 234 13.01 -11.53 -3.66
CA LEU A 234 12.14 -10.62 -4.42
C LEU A 234 12.88 -9.35 -4.87
N ASP A 235 13.91 -8.91 -4.12
CA ASP A 235 14.80 -7.80 -4.49
C ASP A 235 15.61 -8.13 -5.75
N ASP A 236 16.11 -9.37 -5.88
CA ASP A 236 16.80 -9.83 -7.09
C ASP A 236 15.87 -9.90 -8.29
N VAL A 237 14.64 -10.40 -8.11
CA VAL A 237 13.60 -10.38 -9.15
C VAL A 237 13.34 -8.95 -9.61
N PHE A 238 13.19 -8.02 -8.65
CA PHE A 238 12.95 -6.63 -8.94
C PHE A 238 14.08 -6.00 -9.78
N ARG A 239 15.35 -6.22 -9.42
CA ARG A 239 16.52 -5.76 -10.19
C ARG A 239 16.51 -6.26 -11.62
N VAL A 240 16.22 -7.54 -11.82
CA VAL A 240 16.17 -8.14 -13.16
C VAL A 240 15.05 -7.53 -14.01
N VAL A 241 13.84 -7.38 -13.47
CA VAL A 241 12.69 -6.87 -14.24
C VAL A 241 12.75 -5.36 -14.49
N THR A 242 13.52 -4.61 -13.70
CA THR A 242 13.75 -3.17 -13.91
C THR A 242 14.91 -2.87 -14.86
N GLY A 243 15.72 -3.88 -15.18
CA GLY A 243 16.86 -3.73 -16.06
C GLY A 243 18.12 -3.19 -15.36
N ASP A 244 18.12 -3.08 -14.04
CA ASP A 244 19.34 -2.94 -13.24
C ASP A 244 20.09 -4.28 -13.34
N ARG A 245 20.95 -4.39 -14.36
CA ARG A 245 21.87 -5.53 -14.48
C ARG A 245 22.61 -5.64 -13.15
N LEU A 246 22.62 -6.84 -12.58
CA LEU A 246 23.65 -7.22 -11.62
C LEU A 246 24.99 -6.93 -12.27
N GLU A 247 25.55 -5.73 -12.06
CA GLU A 247 26.99 -5.55 -12.17
C GLU A 247 27.54 -6.47 -11.10
N THR A 248 27.87 -7.68 -11.53
CA THR A 248 28.64 -8.62 -10.73
C THR A 248 29.78 -7.81 -10.12
N ASP A 249 29.81 -7.81 -8.80
CA ASP A 249 30.67 -7.03 -7.91
C ASP A 249 32.16 -7.42 -8.07
N GLU A 250 32.70 -7.32 -9.29
CA GLU A 250 34.15 -7.31 -9.54
C GLU A 250 34.76 -5.90 -9.43
N GLY A 251 33.93 -4.84 -9.39
CA GLY A 251 34.36 -3.44 -9.25
C GLY A 251 34.58 -2.97 -7.81
N GLY A 252 33.87 -3.54 -6.81
CA GLY A 252 33.88 -3.06 -5.41
C GLY A 252 35.23 -3.19 -4.71
N ILE A 253 36.01 -4.23 -5.00
CA ILE A 253 37.32 -4.45 -4.38
C ILE A 253 38.40 -3.57 -4.97
N ARG A 254 38.29 -3.12 -6.23
CA ARG A 254 39.23 -2.20 -6.88
C ARG A 254 39.08 -0.76 -6.43
N SER A 255 37.87 -0.28 -6.16
CA SER A 255 37.62 1.10 -5.73
C SER A 255 38.13 1.37 -4.31
N VAL A 256 37.96 0.41 -3.37
CA VAL A 256 38.47 0.54 -1.99
C VAL A 256 40.02 0.50 -1.93
N ARG A 257 40.65 -0.24 -2.84
CA ARG A 257 42.13 -0.26 -2.94
C ARG A 257 42.69 1.01 -3.59
N ALA A 258 41.98 1.64 -4.52
CA ALA A 258 42.38 2.90 -5.12
C ALA A 258 42.28 4.07 -4.13
N ALA A 259 41.21 4.17 -3.36
CA ALA A 259 41.02 5.18 -2.32
C ALA A 259 42.11 5.10 -1.20
N ARG A 260 42.50 3.88 -0.79
CA ARG A 260 43.58 3.69 0.18
C ARG A 260 44.98 4.03 -0.33
N ARG A 261 45.23 3.97 -1.64
CA ARG A 261 46.50 4.35 -2.25
C ARG A 261 46.68 5.87 -2.36
N THR A 262 45.57 6.60 -2.57
CA THR A 262 45.58 8.07 -2.65
C THR A 262 45.78 8.71 -1.28
N ALA A 263 45.17 8.13 -0.21
CA ALA A 263 45.36 8.61 1.16
C ALA A 263 46.77 8.38 1.72
N ARG A 264 47.57 7.45 1.16
CA ARG A 264 48.98 7.22 1.55
C ARG A 264 50.01 8.08 0.83
N ARG A 265 49.58 8.91 -0.17
CA ARG A 265 50.49 9.81 -0.90
C ARG A 265 50.37 11.28 -0.47
N LEU A 266 49.48 11.61 0.45
CA LEU A 266 49.24 12.96 0.96
C LEU A 266 49.47 13.07 2.48
N GLY A 267 50.19 12.11 3.09
CA GLY A 267 50.63 12.15 4.48
C GLY A 267 52.13 11.96 4.57
#